data_a2fb823d2032467d2c8df2ea41e0cb0e
#
_entry.id   a2fb823d2032467d2c8df2ea41e0cb0e
#
_cell.length_a   1.000
_cell.length_b   1.000
_cell.length_c   1.000
_cell.angle_alpha   90.00
_cell.angle_beta   90.00
_cell.angle_gamma   90.00
#
_symmetry.space_group_name_H-M   'P 1'
#
loop_
_entity.id
_entity.type
_entity.pdbx_description
1 polymer ?
#
loop_
_entity_poly.entity_id
_entity_poly.type
_entity_poly.pdbx_seq_one_letter_code
_entity_poly.pdbx_strand_id
1 'polypeptide(L)'
;LLVLGIAYRRRFNRSFWVKPVAWLFYGTFAAAALWYAPRNIAVKLERFEPVQAAPRVIDAARWWQHDWQTLPGRRNEFDDDLRWPLDVQVAGPLAPLQAQLEAHGWRRQEQAGWEEALLVLDKNTGPQELPVLPATLDTRVETLLMVRAAGADDERHVLRLWRAPAVLGPEATPLWIGSAQTLRYRRHMHWIGMWHPMSGVDPALRAVRGAVQELPQAEDRHPETGLPVLRLQTR
;
A
#
# COMPACT_ATOMS: atom_id res chain seq x y z
N LEU A 1 0.61 -26.16 -11.81
CA LEU A 1 0.49 -27.53 -11.27
C LEU A 1 -0.97 -27.99 -11.26
N LEU A 2 -1.92 -27.20 -10.73
CA LEU A 2 -3.34 -27.56 -10.66
C LEU A 2 -3.98 -27.76 -12.03
N VAL A 3 -3.66 -26.90 -13.00
CA VAL A 3 -4.15 -27.00 -14.40
C VAL A 3 -3.61 -28.23 -15.12
N LEU A 4 -2.33 -28.56 -14.91
CA LEU A 4 -1.72 -29.78 -15.43
C LEU A 4 -2.37 -31.03 -14.82
N GLY A 5 -2.70 -31.01 -13.52
CA GLY A 5 -3.39 -32.11 -12.84
C GLY A 5 -4.79 -32.36 -13.39
N ILE A 6 -5.55 -31.30 -13.72
CA ILE A 6 -6.91 -31.40 -14.32
C ILE A 6 -6.84 -31.91 -15.74
N ALA A 7 -5.90 -31.45 -16.57
CA ALA A 7 -5.70 -31.92 -17.93
C ALA A 7 -5.27 -33.40 -17.97
N TYR A 8 -4.38 -33.77 -17.07
CA TYR A 8 -3.93 -35.15 -16.89
C TYR A 8 -5.06 -36.09 -16.46
N ARG A 9 -5.91 -35.64 -15.51
CA ARG A 9 -7.09 -36.40 -15.07
C ARG A 9 -8.08 -36.71 -16.17
N ARG A 10 -8.30 -35.81 -17.13
CA ARG A 10 -9.21 -36.02 -18.26
C ARG A 10 -8.66 -37.05 -19.27
N ARG A 11 -7.36 -37.08 -19.48
CA ARG A 11 -6.74 -37.92 -20.53
C ARG A 11 -6.40 -39.33 -20.05
N PHE A 12 -6.12 -39.55 -18.76
CA PHE A 12 -5.60 -40.79 -18.20
C PHE A 12 -6.52 -41.49 -17.18
N ASN A 13 -7.79 -41.12 -17.10
CA ASN A 13 -8.73 -41.67 -16.10
C ASN A 13 -9.01 -43.21 -16.30
N ARG A 14 -8.42 -43.86 -17.29
CA ARG A 14 -8.56 -45.28 -17.51
C ARG A 14 -7.43 -46.17 -17.00
N SER A 15 -6.35 -45.60 -16.46
CA SER A 15 -5.23 -46.39 -15.97
C SER A 15 -5.31 -46.57 -14.45
N PHE A 16 -5.32 -47.81 -14.01
CA PHE A 16 -5.29 -48.18 -12.60
C PHE A 16 -4.09 -47.58 -11.84
N TRP A 17 -2.97 -47.39 -12.53
CA TRP A 17 -1.73 -46.86 -11.92
C TRP A 17 -1.67 -45.35 -11.77
N VAL A 18 -2.52 -44.60 -12.42
CA VAL A 18 -2.48 -43.13 -12.39
C VAL A 18 -2.79 -42.58 -11.00
N LYS A 19 -3.75 -43.18 -10.29
CA LYS A 19 -4.13 -42.75 -8.94
C LYS A 19 -3.00 -42.96 -7.93
N PRO A 20 -2.40 -44.15 -7.79
CA PRO A 20 -1.30 -44.34 -6.83
C PRO A 20 -0.06 -43.50 -7.18
N VAL A 21 0.28 -43.35 -8.47
CA VAL A 21 1.40 -42.49 -8.88
C VAL A 21 1.12 -41.01 -8.54
N ALA A 22 -0.09 -40.51 -8.77
CA ALA A 22 -0.46 -39.16 -8.38
C ALA A 22 -0.40 -38.96 -6.85
N TRP A 23 -0.89 -39.91 -6.06
CA TRP A 23 -0.81 -39.86 -4.61
C TRP A 23 0.64 -39.94 -4.11
N LEU A 24 1.48 -40.76 -4.71
CA LEU A 24 2.91 -40.82 -4.40
C LEU A 24 3.56 -39.44 -4.66
N PHE A 25 3.28 -38.84 -5.83
CA PHE A 25 3.82 -37.54 -6.19
C PHE A 25 3.37 -36.43 -5.19
N TYR A 26 2.08 -36.35 -4.90
CA TYR A 26 1.57 -35.38 -3.92
C TYR A 26 2.09 -35.63 -2.50
N GLY A 27 2.19 -36.89 -2.09
CA GLY A 27 2.75 -37.27 -0.79
C GLY A 27 4.23 -36.90 -0.68
N THR A 28 5.02 -37.17 -1.72
CA THR A 28 6.44 -36.79 -1.75
C THR A 28 6.61 -35.27 -1.75
N PHE A 29 5.79 -34.56 -2.53
CA PHE A 29 5.81 -33.09 -2.54
C PHE A 29 5.42 -32.49 -1.18
N ALA A 30 4.36 -33.01 -0.56
CA ALA A 30 3.94 -32.58 0.77
C ALA A 30 5.01 -32.87 1.83
N ALA A 31 5.61 -34.07 1.80
CA ALA A 31 6.70 -34.44 2.72
C ALA A 31 7.93 -33.55 2.53
N ALA A 32 8.32 -33.28 1.27
CA ALA A 32 9.41 -32.36 0.96
C ALA A 32 9.09 -30.93 1.41
N ALA A 33 7.86 -30.45 1.21
CA ALA A 33 7.43 -29.12 1.64
C ALA A 33 7.45 -29.02 3.17
N LEU A 34 6.91 -30.01 3.90
CA LEU A 34 6.92 -30.05 5.36
C LEU A 34 8.33 -30.18 5.96
N TRP A 35 9.23 -30.84 5.24
CA TRP A 35 10.63 -30.95 5.64
C TRP A 35 11.42 -29.66 5.40
N TYR A 36 11.21 -29.05 4.23
CA TYR A 36 12.00 -27.91 3.77
C TYR A 36 11.48 -26.56 4.32
N ALA A 37 10.15 -26.37 4.37
CA ALA A 37 9.55 -25.09 4.73
C ALA A 37 9.92 -24.64 6.15
N PRO A 38 9.79 -25.45 7.24
CA PRO A 38 10.09 -24.98 8.59
C PRO A 38 11.55 -24.54 8.75
N ARG A 39 12.48 -25.26 8.09
CA ARG A 39 13.92 -24.98 8.18
C ARG A 39 14.36 -23.73 7.45
N ASN A 40 13.70 -23.42 6.33
CA ASN A 40 14.09 -22.30 5.51
C ASN A 40 13.25 -21.04 5.78
N ILE A 41 12.01 -21.22 6.27
CA ILE A 41 11.17 -20.09 6.67
C ILE A 41 11.76 -19.38 7.89
N ALA A 42 12.19 -20.12 8.91
CA ALA A 42 12.81 -19.54 10.11
C ALA A 42 14.04 -18.68 9.75
N VAL A 43 14.97 -19.24 8.94
CA VAL A 43 16.19 -18.53 8.50
C VAL A 43 15.88 -17.33 7.59
N LYS A 44 14.79 -17.39 6.80
CA LYS A 44 14.38 -16.29 5.94
C LYS A 44 13.57 -15.24 6.69
N LEU A 45 12.80 -15.62 7.71
CA LEU A 45 12.08 -14.67 8.56
C LEU A 45 13.05 -13.73 9.29
N GLU A 46 14.19 -14.21 9.79
CA GLU A 46 15.24 -13.36 10.37
C GLU A 46 15.76 -12.31 9.37
N ARG A 47 15.80 -12.63 8.08
CA ARG A 47 16.17 -11.66 7.02
C ARG A 47 15.11 -10.62 6.75
N PHE A 48 13.85 -10.92 7.05
CA PHE A 48 12.71 -10.03 6.84
C PHE A 48 12.22 -9.39 8.14
N GLU A 49 12.87 -9.66 9.27
CA GLU A 49 12.62 -8.88 10.48
C GLU A 49 12.97 -7.43 10.16
N PRO A 50 11.99 -6.51 10.30
CA PRO A 50 12.25 -5.10 10.08
C PRO A 50 13.36 -4.70 11.05
N VAL A 51 14.48 -4.24 10.53
CA VAL A 51 15.51 -3.62 11.35
C VAL A 51 14.84 -2.45 12.04
N GLN A 52 14.51 -2.61 13.31
CA GLN A 52 13.97 -1.54 14.15
C GLN A 52 15.12 -0.59 14.48
N ALA A 53 15.64 0.09 13.45
CA ALA A 53 16.53 1.21 13.67
C ALA A 53 15.76 2.26 14.48
N ALA A 54 16.39 2.76 15.54
CA ALA A 54 15.80 3.86 16.30
C ALA A 54 15.50 5.01 15.32
N PRO A 55 14.31 5.63 15.41
CA PRO A 55 13.94 6.69 14.49
C PRO A 55 14.94 7.83 14.58
N ARG A 56 15.38 8.35 13.45
CA ARG A 56 16.27 9.50 13.37
C ARG A 56 15.55 10.72 13.94
N VAL A 57 16.20 11.44 14.85
CA VAL A 57 15.66 12.71 15.36
C VAL A 57 16.06 13.84 14.41
N ILE A 58 15.09 14.58 13.92
CA ILE A 58 15.25 15.74 13.03
C ILE A 58 14.74 16.97 13.77
N ASP A 59 15.44 18.09 13.67
CA ASP A 59 14.93 19.37 14.18
C ASP A 59 13.67 19.81 13.40
N ALA A 60 12.65 20.28 14.08
CA ALA A 60 11.36 20.62 13.48
C ALA A 60 11.47 21.79 12.47
N ALA A 61 12.25 22.83 12.80
CA ALA A 61 12.45 23.96 11.91
C ALA A 61 13.27 23.56 10.68
N ARG A 62 14.30 22.76 10.88
CA ARG A 62 15.13 22.23 9.78
C ARG A 62 14.32 21.30 8.88
N TRP A 63 13.47 20.42 9.45
CA TRP A 63 12.57 19.60 8.63
C TRP A 63 11.68 20.50 7.78
N TRP A 64 11.05 21.51 8.35
CA TRP A 64 10.17 22.41 7.60
C TRP A 64 10.87 23.12 6.45
N GLN A 65 12.14 23.49 6.60
CA GLN A 65 12.91 24.25 5.64
C GLN A 65 13.69 23.37 4.64
N HIS A 66 14.37 22.34 5.11
CA HIS A 66 15.35 21.61 4.32
C HIS A 66 15.30 20.09 4.49
N ASP A 67 15.27 19.58 5.74
CA ASP A 67 15.53 18.16 6.01
C ASP A 67 14.40 17.23 5.55
N TRP A 68 13.23 17.76 5.17
CA TRP A 68 12.15 17.01 4.56
C TRP A 68 12.57 16.28 3.28
N GLN A 69 13.55 16.83 2.55
CA GLN A 69 14.11 16.24 1.33
C GLN A 69 14.91 14.97 1.57
N THR A 70 15.30 14.72 2.82
CA THR A 70 16.07 13.52 3.20
C THR A 70 15.17 12.31 3.47
N LEU A 71 13.86 12.50 3.48
CA LEU A 71 12.89 11.41 3.53
C LEU A 71 12.70 10.84 2.11
N PRO A 72 12.35 9.56 1.98
CA PRO A 72 12.19 8.96 0.66
C PRO A 72 11.10 9.66 -0.16
N GLY A 73 11.37 9.91 -1.42
CA GLY A 73 10.44 10.53 -2.37
C GLY A 73 9.54 9.53 -3.11
N ARG A 74 9.84 8.23 -3.02
CA ARG A 74 9.08 7.14 -3.62
C ARG A 74 9.01 5.93 -2.70
N ARG A 75 7.97 5.13 -2.86
CA ARG A 75 7.73 3.96 -2.02
C ARG A 75 8.66 2.80 -2.35
N ASN A 76 9.09 2.69 -3.58
CA ASN A 76 9.88 1.58 -4.08
C ASN A 76 10.96 2.10 -5.03
N GLU A 77 12.19 1.65 -4.85
CA GLU A 77 13.33 1.99 -5.72
C GLU A 77 13.14 1.53 -7.17
N PHE A 78 12.31 0.50 -7.39
CA PHE A 78 11.98 -0.03 -8.72
C PHE A 78 10.80 0.68 -9.40
N ASP A 79 10.26 1.74 -8.79
CA ASP A 79 9.15 2.51 -9.36
C ASP A 79 9.66 3.65 -10.25
N ASP A 80 10.20 3.28 -11.40
CA ASP A 80 10.73 4.23 -12.38
C ASP A 80 9.61 5.11 -12.98
N ASP A 81 8.38 4.61 -13.02
CA ASP A 81 7.21 5.35 -13.53
C ASP A 81 6.58 6.29 -12.50
N LEU A 82 7.13 6.39 -11.30
CA LEU A 82 6.60 7.18 -10.17
C LEU A 82 5.10 6.96 -9.94
N ARG A 83 4.66 5.71 -10.00
CA ARG A 83 3.26 5.32 -9.73
C ARG A 83 2.91 5.40 -8.25
N TRP A 84 3.95 5.37 -7.40
CA TRP A 84 3.82 5.35 -5.95
C TRP A 84 4.71 6.41 -5.30
N PRO A 85 4.53 7.71 -5.64
CA PRO A 85 5.30 8.78 -5.03
C PRO A 85 4.96 8.89 -3.55
N LEU A 86 5.92 9.36 -2.75
CA LEU A 86 5.69 9.79 -1.37
C LEU A 86 5.63 11.31 -1.39
N ASP A 87 4.44 11.84 -1.68
CA ASP A 87 4.18 13.23 -1.98
C ASP A 87 3.45 14.00 -0.85
N VAL A 88 3.27 13.34 0.31
CA VAL A 88 2.67 13.95 1.52
C VAL A 88 3.56 13.67 2.72
N GLN A 89 3.88 14.70 3.48
CA GLN A 89 4.57 14.59 4.78
C GLN A 89 3.75 15.32 5.85
N VAL A 90 3.56 14.70 7.01
CA VAL A 90 2.76 15.27 8.11
C VAL A 90 3.53 15.20 9.40
N ALA A 91 3.68 16.33 10.07
CA ALA A 91 4.26 16.42 11.42
C ALA A 91 3.16 16.58 12.47
N GLY A 92 3.14 15.72 13.47
CA GLY A 92 2.18 15.75 14.57
C GLY A 92 1.17 14.59 14.57
N PRO A 93 0.14 14.66 15.41
CA PRO A 93 -0.91 13.64 15.51
C PRO A 93 -1.78 13.62 14.26
N LEU A 94 -2.27 12.42 13.86
CA LEU A 94 -3.12 12.30 12.67
C LEU A 94 -4.59 12.69 12.88
N ALA A 95 -5.06 12.77 14.13
CA ALA A 95 -6.47 13.04 14.41
C ALA A 95 -6.98 14.38 13.85
N PRO A 96 -6.26 15.53 13.98
CA PRO A 96 -6.71 16.77 13.37
C PRO A 96 -6.74 16.72 11.83
N LEU A 97 -5.77 16.06 11.22
CA LEU A 97 -5.74 15.85 9.77
C LEU A 97 -6.95 15.02 9.32
N GLN A 98 -7.22 13.90 10.01
CA GLN A 98 -8.35 13.05 9.71
C GLN A 98 -9.67 13.81 9.80
N ALA A 99 -9.88 14.58 10.87
CA ALA A 99 -11.10 15.36 11.06
C ALA A 99 -11.33 16.38 9.93
N GLN A 100 -10.28 17.06 9.48
CA GLN A 100 -10.39 17.99 8.36
C GLN A 100 -10.70 17.29 7.03
N LEU A 101 -10.05 16.18 6.78
CA LEU A 101 -10.34 15.37 5.58
C LEU A 101 -11.78 14.87 5.60
N GLU A 102 -12.28 14.37 6.73
CA GLU A 102 -13.67 13.90 6.88
C GLU A 102 -14.69 15.01 6.64
N ALA A 103 -14.42 16.22 7.13
CA ALA A 103 -15.25 17.40 6.87
C ALA A 103 -15.36 17.75 5.36
N HIS A 104 -14.39 17.30 4.57
CA HIS A 104 -14.33 17.52 3.11
C HIS A 104 -14.66 16.26 2.28
N GLY A 105 -15.41 15.32 2.87
CA GLY A 105 -15.95 14.15 2.18
C GLY A 105 -14.97 12.98 2.00
N TRP A 106 -13.80 13.02 2.66
CA TRP A 106 -12.95 11.86 2.78
C TRP A 106 -13.51 10.92 3.85
N ARG A 107 -13.28 9.63 3.70
CA ARG A 107 -13.69 8.62 4.68
C ARG A 107 -12.48 7.79 5.05
N ARG A 108 -12.32 7.52 6.34
CA ARG A 108 -11.35 6.53 6.78
C ARG A 108 -11.83 5.15 6.33
N GLN A 109 -10.95 4.40 5.68
CA GLN A 109 -11.17 3.00 5.38
C GLN A 109 -10.31 2.17 6.32
N GLU A 110 -10.92 1.20 7.00
CA GLU A 110 -10.18 0.19 7.75
C GLU A 110 -9.42 -0.72 6.80
N GLN A 111 -8.38 -1.37 7.32
CA GLN A 111 -7.59 -2.30 6.51
C GLN A 111 -8.48 -3.46 6.07
N ALA A 112 -8.59 -3.65 4.76
CA ALA A 112 -9.30 -4.80 4.21
C ALA A 112 -8.63 -6.10 4.65
N GLY A 113 -9.40 -6.99 5.22
CA GLY A 113 -8.98 -8.33 5.58
C GLY A 113 -8.87 -9.24 4.35
N TRP A 114 -8.61 -10.52 4.59
CA TRP A 114 -8.49 -11.49 3.50
C TRP A 114 -9.85 -11.77 2.82
N GLU A 115 -10.97 -11.65 3.56
CA GLU A 115 -12.32 -11.86 3.02
C GLU A 115 -12.67 -10.76 2.04
N GLU A 116 -12.44 -9.50 2.41
CA GLU A 116 -12.64 -8.35 1.53
C GLU A 116 -11.68 -8.39 0.33
N ALA A 117 -10.47 -8.89 0.52
CA ALA A 117 -9.52 -9.07 -0.59
C ALA A 117 -10.02 -10.09 -1.62
N LEU A 118 -10.82 -11.09 -1.23
CA LEU A 118 -11.41 -12.05 -2.17
C LEU A 118 -12.51 -11.45 -3.06
N LEU A 119 -13.10 -10.31 -2.70
CA LEU A 119 -14.06 -9.59 -3.54
C LEU A 119 -13.47 -9.20 -4.90
N VAL A 120 -12.15 -9.07 -4.98
CA VAL A 120 -11.42 -8.87 -6.25
C VAL A 120 -11.73 -9.96 -7.28
N LEU A 121 -12.01 -11.19 -6.82
CA LEU A 121 -12.28 -12.35 -7.65
C LEU A 121 -13.77 -12.53 -7.97
N ASP A 122 -14.66 -11.76 -7.37
CA ASP A 122 -16.08 -11.83 -7.67
C ASP A 122 -16.43 -10.93 -8.86
N LYS A 123 -16.88 -11.56 -9.94
CA LYS A 123 -17.30 -10.88 -11.17
C LYS A 123 -18.48 -9.91 -10.98
N ASN A 124 -19.28 -10.10 -9.91
CA ASN A 124 -20.45 -9.28 -9.64
C ASN A 124 -20.11 -8.05 -8.77
N THR A 125 -18.96 -8.06 -8.09
CA THR A 125 -18.51 -6.93 -7.28
C THR A 125 -18.17 -5.72 -8.15
N GLY A 126 -18.87 -4.63 -7.89
CA GLY A 126 -18.66 -3.35 -8.57
C GLY A 126 -17.54 -2.52 -7.92
N PRO A 127 -17.13 -1.43 -8.59
CA PRO A 127 -16.10 -0.54 -8.04
C PRO A 127 -16.49 0.09 -6.71
N GLN A 128 -17.80 0.27 -6.43
CA GLN A 128 -18.26 0.87 -5.18
C GLN A 128 -18.10 -0.06 -3.98
N GLU A 129 -18.17 -1.37 -4.21
CA GLU A 129 -18.10 -2.40 -3.17
C GLU A 129 -16.65 -2.88 -2.93
N LEU A 130 -15.78 -2.69 -3.93
CA LEU A 130 -14.40 -3.16 -3.84
C LEU A 130 -13.55 -2.24 -2.95
N PRO A 131 -13.02 -2.72 -1.82
CA PRO A 131 -12.16 -1.92 -0.96
C PRO A 131 -10.82 -1.61 -1.66
N VAL A 132 -10.21 -0.53 -1.22
CA VAL A 132 -8.81 -0.25 -1.55
C VAL A 132 -7.94 -1.16 -0.70
N LEU A 133 -7.18 -2.05 -1.35
CA LEU A 133 -6.33 -3.00 -0.65
C LEU A 133 -5.21 -2.30 0.12
N PRO A 134 -4.77 -2.87 1.27
CA PRO A 134 -3.66 -2.35 2.03
C PRO A 134 -2.37 -2.26 1.20
N ALA A 135 -1.55 -1.29 1.54
CA ALA A 135 -0.23 -1.14 0.94
C ALA A 135 0.85 -1.09 2.01
N THR A 136 2.04 -1.57 1.69
CA THR A 136 3.15 -1.60 2.63
C THR A 136 4.25 -0.63 2.21
N LEU A 137 4.88 -0.03 3.21
CA LEU A 137 6.14 0.71 3.08
C LEU A 137 7.10 0.14 4.13
N ASP A 138 8.26 -0.33 3.71
CA ASP A 138 9.25 -0.98 4.59
C ASP A 138 8.61 -2.05 5.50
N THR A 139 7.85 -2.96 4.90
CA THR A 139 7.09 -4.05 5.57
C THR A 139 5.97 -3.62 6.51
N ARG A 140 5.73 -2.32 6.70
CA ARG A 140 4.64 -1.80 7.55
C ARG A 140 3.45 -1.42 6.70
N VAL A 141 2.27 -1.79 7.14
CA VAL A 141 1.00 -1.36 6.53
C VAL A 141 0.75 0.12 6.90
N GLU A 142 0.01 0.83 6.06
CA GLU A 142 -0.37 2.21 6.33
C GLU A 142 -1.12 2.35 7.65
N THR A 143 -0.78 3.42 8.40
CA THR A 143 -1.45 3.75 9.66
C THR A 143 -2.77 4.47 9.43
N LEU A 144 -2.85 5.24 8.35
CA LEU A 144 -4.06 5.95 7.93
C LEU A 144 -4.31 5.71 6.45
N LEU A 145 -5.52 5.27 6.13
CA LEU A 145 -6.05 5.15 4.78
C LEU A 145 -7.32 5.99 4.69
N MET A 146 -7.28 7.05 3.87
CA MET A 146 -8.44 7.89 3.61
C MET A 146 -8.83 7.76 2.14
N VAL A 147 -10.13 7.64 1.88
CA VAL A 147 -10.68 7.43 0.53
C VAL A 147 -11.78 8.45 0.27
N ARG A 148 -11.81 8.99 -0.93
CA ARG A 148 -12.85 9.92 -1.42
C ARG A 148 -13.22 9.57 -2.85
N ALA A 149 -14.51 9.75 -3.22
CA ALA A 149 -14.95 9.66 -4.61
C ALA A 149 -14.25 10.76 -5.47
N ALA A 150 -13.82 10.41 -6.68
CA ALA A 150 -13.07 11.30 -7.57
C ALA A 150 -13.92 11.87 -8.73
N GLY A 151 -15.25 11.83 -8.60
CA GLY A 151 -16.18 12.34 -9.60
C GLY A 151 -16.69 11.29 -10.58
N ALA A 152 -15.86 10.36 -11.03
CA ALA A 152 -16.30 9.20 -11.80
C ALA A 152 -16.50 7.98 -10.89
N ASP A 153 -17.48 7.12 -11.22
CA ASP A 153 -17.81 5.94 -10.41
C ASP A 153 -16.68 4.91 -10.35
N ASP A 154 -15.81 4.93 -11.34
CA ASP A 154 -14.63 4.07 -11.45
C ASP A 154 -13.33 4.73 -10.96
N GLU A 155 -13.42 5.89 -10.31
CA GLU A 155 -12.26 6.62 -9.79
C GLU A 155 -12.40 6.94 -8.30
N ARG A 156 -11.29 6.85 -7.57
CA ARG A 156 -11.18 7.24 -6.16
C ARG A 156 -9.89 8.00 -5.89
N HIS A 157 -9.98 9.05 -5.09
CA HIS A 157 -8.81 9.65 -4.46
C HIS A 157 -8.48 8.87 -3.18
N VAL A 158 -7.22 8.58 -2.98
CA VAL A 158 -6.72 7.82 -1.83
C VAL A 158 -5.53 8.54 -1.24
N LEU A 159 -5.56 8.74 0.08
CA LEU A 159 -4.40 9.19 0.86
C LEU A 159 -3.99 8.06 1.80
N ARG A 160 -2.71 7.69 1.74
CA ARG A 160 -2.08 6.70 2.61
C ARG A 160 -0.98 7.35 3.40
N LEU A 161 -0.90 7.08 4.70
CA LEU A 161 0.18 7.57 5.55
C LEU A 161 0.81 6.43 6.33
N TRP A 162 2.13 6.41 6.31
CA TRP A 162 3.00 5.50 7.07
C TRP A 162 3.83 6.27 8.08
N ARG A 163 4.23 5.62 9.16
CA ARG A 163 5.19 6.20 10.09
C ARG A 163 6.53 6.40 9.38
N ALA A 164 7.05 7.62 9.41
CA ALA A 164 8.38 7.91 8.87
C ALA A 164 9.48 7.24 9.73
N PRO A 165 10.66 6.96 9.16
CA PRO A 165 11.81 6.47 9.90
C PRO A 165 12.48 7.59 10.74
N ALA A 166 11.78 8.66 11.00
CA ALA A 166 12.24 9.84 11.73
C ALA A 166 11.14 10.39 12.64
N VAL A 167 11.56 11.17 13.64
CA VAL A 167 10.71 11.94 14.54
C VAL A 167 11.24 13.35 14.64
N LEU A 168 10.39 14.31 15.03
CA LEU A 168 10.80 15.71 15.15
C LEU A 168 11.07 16.12 16.59
N GLY A 169 12.24 16.75 16.76
CA GLY A 169 12.64 17.39 18.01
C GLY A 169 12.84 16.45 19.18
N PRO A 170 13.19 16.99 20.35
CA PRO A 170 13.44 16.21 21.56
C PRO A 170 12.16 15.55 22.11
N GLU A 171 10.98 16.08 21.79
CA GLU A 171 9.69 15.55 22.20
C GLU A 171 9.24 14.33 21.36
N ALA A 172 10.06 13.93 20.37
CA ALA A 172 9.80 12.83 19.46
C ALA A 172 8.42 12.94 18.75
N THR A 173 8.05 14.18 18.36
CA THR A 173 6.82 14.42 17.62
C THR A 173 6.74 13.49 16.39
N PRO A 174 5.62 12.79 16.20
CA PRO A 174 5.47 11.84 15.11
C PRO A 174 5.58 12.52 13.74
N LEU A 175 6.33 11.89 12.87
CA LEU A 175 6.44 12.28 11.46
C LEU A 175 5.87 11.14 10.59
N TRP A 176 5.09 11.52 9.59
CA TRP A 176 4.42 10.61 8.67
C TRP A 176 4.81 10.96 7.25
N ILE A 177 4.95 9.93 6.42
CA ILE A 177 5.17 10.05 4.99
C ILE A 177 4.06 9.29 4.27
N GLY A 178 3.64 9.79 3.13
CA GLY A 178 2.50 9.22 2.45
C GLY A 178 2.37 9.56 1.00
N SER A 179 1.33 9.01 0.42
CA SER A 179 1.00 9.12 -0.98
C SER A 179 -0.46 9.52 -1.16
N ALA A 180 -0.69 10.57 -1.94
CA ALA A 180 -2.02 10.97 -2.39
C ALA A 180 -2.19 10.58 -3.86
N GLN A 181 -3.07 9.62 -4.16
CA GLN A 181 -3.19 9.05 -5.49
C GLN A 181 -4.64 8.94 -5.94
N THR A 182 -4.85 9.11 -7.24
CA THR A 182 -6.09 8.74 -7.89
C THR A 182 -5.97 7.30 -8.39
N LEU A 183 -6.87 6.47 -7.92
CA LEU A 183 -6.99 5.10 -8.37
C LEU A 183 -8.15 4.99 -9.35
N ARG A 184 -7.93 4.25 -10.45
CA ARG A 184 -8.97 3.90 -11.41
C ARG A 184 -9.24 2.40 -11.35
N TYR A 185 -10.52 2.04 -11.27
CA TYR A 185 -10.94 0.65 -11.35
C TYR A 185 -10.75 0.10 -12.75
N ARG A 186 -10.16 -1.08 -12.85
CA ARG A 186 -10.05 -1.84 -14.10
C ARG A 186 -10.39 -3.29 -13.86
N ARG A 187 -11.05 -3.89 -14.83
CA ARG A 187 -11.34 -5.32 -14.81
C ARG A 187 -10.40 -6.06 -15.75
N HIS A 188 -9.65 -7.00 -15.20
CA HIS A 188 -8.75 -7.88 -15.94
C HIS A 188 -9.42 -9.22 -16.21
N MET A 189 -9.20 -9.79 -17.41
CA MET A 189 -9.76 -11.09 -17.80
C MET A 189 -11.27 -11.23 -17.58
N HIS A 190 -12.02 -10.12 -17.59
CA HIS A 190 -13.46 -10.02 -17.37
C HIS A 190 -13.97 -10.37 -15.96
N TRP A 191 -13.12 -10.83 -15.02
CA TRP A 191 -13.55 -11.29 -13.70
C TRP A 191 -12.69 -10.81 -12.51
N ILE A 192 -11.48 -10.26 -12.76
CA ILE A 192 -10.64 -9.70 -11.69
C ILE A 192 -10.80 -8.19 -11.69
N GLY A 193 -11.44 -7.64 -10.66
CA GLY A 193 -11.57 -6.19 -10.47
C GLY A 193 -10.45 -5.65 -9.59
N MET A 194 -9.72 -4.62 -10.03
CA MET A 194 -8.63 -4.04 -9.26
C MET A 194 -8.56 -2.52 -9.41
N TRP A 195 -8.13 -1.87 -8.34
CA TRP A 195 -7.77 -0.45 -8.33
C TRP A 195 -6.33 -0.26 -8.81
N HIS A 196 -6.14 0.56 -9.83
CA HIS A 196 -4.83 0.87 -10.40
C HIS A 196 -4.49 2.34 -10.18
N PRO A 197 -3.26 2.66 -9.75
CA PRO A 197 -2.81 4.04 -9.66
C PRO A 197 -2.74 4.67 -11.04
N MET A 198 -3.14 5.93 -11.12
CA MET A 198 -2.92 6.77 -12.29
C MET A 198 -1.55 7.43 -12.19
N SER A 199 -0.86 7.58 -13.32
CA SER A 199 0.44 8.26 -13.39
C SER A 199 0.25 9.77 -13.60
N GLY A 200 1.19 10.58 -13.13
CA GLY A 200 1.28 12.00 -13.41
C GLY A 200 0.94 12.90 -12.22
N VAL A 201 0.76 14.22 -12.49
CA VAL A 201 0.37 15.19 -11.45
C VAL A 201 -1.03 14.84 -10.95
N ASP A 202 -1.09 14.36 -9.72
CA ASP A 202 -2.28 13.68 -9.24
C ASP A 202 -3.36 14.65 -8.73
N PRO A 203 -4.61 14.53 -9.22
CA PRO A 203 -5.75 15.26 -8.69
C PRO A 203 -5.99 15.00 -7.19
N ALA A 204 -5.60 13.83 -6.68
CA ALA A 204 -5.75 13.50 -5.27
C ALA A 204 -4.91 14.41 -4.36
N LEU A 205 -3.66 14.73 -4.73
CA LEU A 205 -2.83 15.65 -3.95
C LEU A 205 -3.48 17.04 -3.86
N ARG A 206 -4.03 17.55 -4.98
CA ARG A 206 -4.78 18.80 -4.96
C ARG A 206 -6.04 18.74 -4.09
N ALA A 207 -6.74 17.61 -4.11
CA ALA A 207 -7.91 17.39 -3.27
C ALA A 207 -7.56 17.33 -1.78
N VAL A 208 -6.44 16.69 -1.42
CA VAL A 208 -5.91 16.72 -0.04
C VAL A 208 -5.56 18.14 0.36
N ARG A 209 -4.76 18.84 -0.44
CA ARG A 209 -4.35 20.22 -0.18
C ARG A 209 -5.55 21.14 0.04
N GLY A 210 -6.59 21.02 -0.81
CA GLY A 210 -7.81 21.79 -0.67
C GLY A 210 -8.61 21.49 0.60
N ALA A 211 -8.57 20.23 1.07
CA ALA A 211 -9.27 19.82 2.27
C ALA A 211 -8.59 20.27 3.57
N VAL A 212 -7.27 20.53 3.54
CA VAL A 212 -6.47 20.84 4.74
C VAL A 212 -5.95 22.28 4.76
N GLN A 213 -6.66 23.21 4.13
CA GLN A 213 -6.24 24.62 4.00
C GLN A 213 -6.06 25.33 5.35
N GLU A 214 -6.74 24.87 6.37
CA GLU A 214 -6.64 25.43 7.74
C GLU A 214 -5.38 24.99 8.50
N LEU A 215 -4.69 23.94 8.01
CA LEU A 215 -3.44 23.50 8.61
C LEU A 215 -2.26 24.28 8.02
N PRO A 216 -1.21 24.55 8.82
CA PRO A 216 0.05 25.02 8.29
C PRO A 216 0.57 24.06 7.21
N GLN A 217 0.78 24.58 6.00
CA GLN A 217 1.18 23.77 4.83
C GLN A 217 2.24 24.48 4.00
N ALA A 218 3.07 23.67 3.36
CA ALA A 218 4.04 24.11 2.35
C ALA A 218 4.14 23.06 1.26
N GLU A 219 4.45 23.48 0.04
CA GLU A 219 4.62 22.59 -1.11
C GLU A 219 5.89 22.94 -1.86
N ASP A 220 6.76 21.97 -2.04
CA ASP A 220 8.00 22.11 -2.79
C ASP A 220 8.26 20.84 -3.61
N ARG A 221 9.18 20.92 -4.57
CA ARG A 221 9.53 19.76 -5.39
C ARG A 221 10.58 18.90 -4.73
N HIS A 222 10.34 17.59 -4.64
CA HIS A 222 11.32 16.65 -4.11
C HIS A 222 12.51 16.49 -5.08
N PRO A 223 13.75 16.59 -4.59
CA PRO A 223 14.92 16.55 -5.46
C PRO A 223 15.09 15.21 -6.20
N GLU A 224 14.70 14.10 -5.58
CA GLU A 224 14.81 12.78 -6.18
C GLU A 224 13.78 12.53 -7.30
N THR A 225 12.51 12.94 -7.09
CA THR A 225 11.41 12.61 -7.99
C THR A 225 10.98 13.76 -8.88
N GLY A 226 11.34 15.01 -8.53
CA GLY A 226 10.85 16.21 -9.18
C GLY A 226 9.37 16.50 -8.96
N LEU A 227 8.66 15.63 -8.23
CA LEU A 227 7.23 15.79 -7.94
C LEU A 227 6.99 16.73 -6.76
N PRO A 228 5.82 17.41 -6.72
CA PRO A 228 5.44 18.22 -5.58
C PRO A 228 5.25 17.36 -4.33
N VAL A 229 5.71 17.83 -3.18
CA VAL A 229 5.48 17.25 -1.86
C VAL A 229 4.76 18.26 -0.98
N LEU A 230 3.58 17.88 -0.52
CA LEU A 230 2.80 18.63 0.44
C LEU A 230 3.26 18.32 1.86
N ARG A 231 3.74 19.33 2.57
CA ARG A 231 4.11 19.24 3.98
C ARG A 231 3.03 19.86 4.84
N LEU A 232 2.63 19.18 5.90
CA LEU A 232 1.57 19.58 6.82
C LEU A 232 2.07 19.53 8.25
N GLN A 233 1.56 20.44 9.08
CA GLN A 233 1.80 20.40 10.51
C GLN A 233 0.46 20.37 11.25
N THR A 234 0.25 19.33 12.06
CA THR A 234 -0.90 19.18 12.96
C THR A 234 -0.46 19.48 14.39
N ARG A 235 -1.35 20.06 15.16
CA ARG A 235 -1.13 20.40 16.57
C ARG A 235 -2.14 19.70 17.46
#